data_7dbcb8e508648788d87d98de1bcc2e29
#
_entry.id   7dbcb8e508648788d87d98de1bcc2e29
#
_cell.length_a   1.000
_cell.length_b   1.000
_cell.length_c   1.000
_cell.angle_alpha   90.00
_cell.angle_beta   90.00
_cell.angle_gamma   90.00
#
_symmetry.space_group_name_H-M   'P 1'
#
loop_
_entity.id
_entity.type
_entity.pdbx_description
1 polymer ?
#
loop_
_entity_poly.entity_id
_entity_poly.type
_entity_poly.pdbx_seq_one_letter_code
_entity_poly.pdbx_strand_id
1 'polypeptide(L)'
;MAASIVQKGIKECFLCRRDAEQVMYYGPLQAAGLHKHHIIMGNPGRKLSEKYGLWCWLCVHHHTGSSEAVHRNRENDLYLKRLAQEAFESKHSHAEWMQIFERNYLDYEKKTQNSVPKSQEVGFWLIE
;
A
#
# COMPACT_ATOMS: atom_id res chain seq x y z
N MET A 1 -9.06 18.29 3.73
CA MET A 1 -8.75 17.06 2.97
C MET A 1 -7.28 17.07 2.60
N ALA A 2 -6.59 16.02 2.95
CA ALA A 2 -5.15 15.96 2.70
C ALA A 2 -4.86 15.40 1.31
N ALA A 3 -3.81 15.89 0.68
CA ALA A 3 -3.34 15.32 -0.58
C ALA A 3 -2.76 13.92 -0.28
N SER A 4 -2.72 13.08 -1.30
CA SER A 4 -2.16 11.74 -1.12
C SER A 4 -0.67 11.80 -0.82
N ILE A 5 -0.22 11.09 0.20
CA ILE A 5 1.21 10.94 0.46
C ILE A 5 1.74 9.65 -0.17
N VAL A 6 0.85 8.81 -0.68
CA VAL A 6 1.22 7.54 -1.33
C VAL A 6 1.39 7.73 -2.82
N GLN A 7 0.46 8.44 -3.45
CA GLN A 7 0.51 8.68 -4.89
C GLN A 7 0.67 10.16 -5.16
N LYS A 8 1.81 10.55 -5.68
CA LYS A 8 2.09 11.94 -6.01
C LYS A 8 2.21 12.05 -7.52
N GLY A 9 1.81 13.22 -8.05
CA GLY A 9 1.94 13.47 -9.48
C GLY A 9 0.65 13.23 -10.22
N ILE A 10 0.74 12.52 -11.34
CA ILE A 10 -0.36 12.39 -12.28
C ILE A 10 -1.47 11.48 -11.74
N LYS A 11 -2.71 11.88 -11.98
CA LYS A 11 -3.86 11.07 -11.58
C LYS A 11 -3.99 9.88 -12.55
N GLU A 12 -3.73 8.70 -12.06
CA GLU A 12 -3.83 7.45 -12.82
C GLU A 12 -4.00 6.31 -11.84
N CYS A 13 -4.40 5.12 -12.32
CA CYS A 13 -4.53 3.97 -11.43
C CYS A 13 -3.15 3.58 -10.91
N PHE A 14 -3.01 3.58 -9.60
CA PHE A 14 -1.73 3.32 -8.95
C PHE A 14 -1.21 1.92 -9.27
N LEU A 15 -2.11 0.93 -9.28
CA LEU A 15 -1.70 -0.46 -9.56
C LEU A 15 -1.47 -0.70 -11.05
N CYS A 16 -2.19 0.00 -11.93
CA CYS A 16 -1.89 -0.07 -13.36
C CYS A 16 -0.47 0.47 -13.61
N ARG A 17 -0.09 1.53 -12.91
CA ARG A 17 1.26 2.09 -13.07
C ARG A 17 2.31 1.09 -12.56
N ARG A 18 2.07 0.45 -11.43
CA ARG A 18 2.99 -0.57 -10.93
C ARG A 18 3.18 -1.68 -11.96
N ASP A 19 2.06 -2.17 -12.51
CA ASP A 19 2.12 -3.27 -13.48
C ASP A 19 2.78 -2.83 -14.77
N ALA A 20 2.53 -1.59 -15.20
CA ALA A 20 3.14 -1.04 -16.42
C ALA A 20 4.66 -0.95 -16.25
N GLU A 21 5.11 -0.52 -15.07
CA GLU A 21 6.54 -0.41 -14.81
C GLU A 21 7.24 -1.77 -14.79
N GLN A 22 6.52 -2.81 -14.41
CA GLN A 22 7.08 -4.14 -14.41
C GLN A 22 7.40 -4.62 -15.83
N VAL A 23 6.72 -4.06 -16.85
CA VAL A 23 7.02 -4.36 -18.24
C VAL A 23 7.69 -3.16 -18.91
N MET A 24 8.24 -2.26 -18.09
CA MET A 24 9.02 -1.11 -18.54
C MET A 24 8.25 -0.14 -19.43
N TYR A 25 6.94 -0.02 -19.19
CA TYR A 25 6.13 0.98 -19.88
C TYR A 25 5.94 2.20 -18.98
N TYR A 26 6.39 3.34 -19.45
CA TYR A 26 6.33 4.59 -18.69
C TYR A 26 5.48 5.67 -19.35
N GLY A 27 4.74 5.29 -20.40
CA GLY A 27 3.86 6.24 -21.08
C GLY A 27 2.58 6.51 -20.32
N PRO A 28 1.70 7.34 -20.87
CA PRO A 28 0.47 7.70 -20.18
C PRO A 28 -0.48 6.52 -20.04
N LEU A 29 -1.27 6.55 -18.95
CA LEU A 29 -2.31 5.57 -18.69
C LEU A 29 -3.66 6.29 -18.64
N GLN A 30 -4.74 5.51 -18.78
CA GLN A 30 -6.08 6.07 -18.77
C GLN A 30 -6.36 6.72 -17.42
N ALA A 31 -6.91 7.93 -17.43
CA ALA A 31 -7.23 8.66 -16.21
C ALA A 31 -8.72 8.79 -15.93
N ALA A 32 -9.58 8.33 -16.87
CA ALA A 32 -11.02 8.43 -16.69
C ALA A 32 -11.56 7.26 -15.88
N GLY A 33 -12.63 7.49 -15.12
CA GLY A 33 -13.30 6.43 -14.37
C GLY A 33 -12.53 5.90 -13.18
N LEU A 34 -11.63 6.69 -12.64
CA LEU A 34 -10.85 6.26 -11.48
C LEU A 34 -11.63 6.47 -10.19
N HIS A 35 -11.43 5.56 -9.24
CA HIS A 35 -12.03 5.64 -7.91
C HIS A 35 -10.97 6.04 -6.90
N LYS A 36 -11.36 6.90 -5.95
CA LYS A 36 -10.48 7.24 -4.83
C LYS A 36 -10.56 6.11 -3.81
N HIS A 37 -9.46 5.40 -3.63
CA HIS A 37 -9.41 4.28 -2.70
C HIS A 37 -8.74 4.70 -1.40
N HIS A 38 -9.49 4.59 -0.30
CA HIS A 38 -8.93 4.83 1.03
C HIS A 38 -8.22 3.56 1.46
N ILE A 39 -6.91 3.63 1.61
CA ILE A 39 -6.09 2.44 1.81
C ILE A 39 -6.38 1.75 3.13
N ILE A 40 -6.52 2.53 4.21
CA ILE A 40 -6.95 1.98 5.47
C ILE A 40 -8.47 2.10 5.51
N MET A 41 -9.14 0.96 5.45
CA MET A 41 -10.59 0.90 5.29
C MET A 41 -11.33 0.78 6.61
N GLY A 42 -12.65 0.80 6.53
CA GLY A 42 -13.49 0.64 7.69
C GLY A 42 -13.70 1.93 8.45
N ASN A 43 -14.20 1.81 9.66
CA ASN A 43 -14.50 2.95 10.52
C ASN A 43 -13.70 2.78 11.81
N PRO A 44 -12.76 3.67 12.12
CA PRO A 44 -12.54 4.99 11.54
C PRO A 44 -11.48 5.04 10.41
N GLY A 45 -11.09 3.91 9.85
CA GLY A 45 -10.01 3.84 8.87
C GLY A 45 -10.17 4.79 7.70
N ARG A 46 -11.38 4.89 7.15
CA ARG A 46 -11.64 5.79 6.02
C ARG A 46 -11.38 7.24 6.37
N LYS A 47 -11.85 7.67 7.53
CA LYS A 47 -11.65 9.04 7.97
C LYS A 47 -10.18 9.32 8.21
N LEU A 48 -9.47 8.36 8.78
CA LEU A 48 -8.04 8.50 9.05
C LEU A 48 -7.26 8.53 7.74
N SER A 49 -7.65 7.72 6.76
CA SER A 49 -7.01 7.74 5.45
C SER A 49 -7.17 9.12 4.80
N GLU A 50 -8.36 9.69 4.90
CA GLU A 50 -8.61 11.02 4.34
C GLU A 50 -7.78 12.08 5.07
N LYS A 51 -7.71 11.97 6.39
CA LYS A 51 -6.99 12.94 7.21
C LYS A 51 -5.49 12.94 6.95
N TYR A 52 -4.91 11.76 6.78
CA TYR A 52 -3.46 11.64 6.65
C TYR A 52 -2.98 11.42 5.22
N GLY A 53 -3.88 11.47 4.25
CA GLY A 53 -3.49 11.33 2.83
C GLY A 53 -3.16 9.91 2.44
N LEU A 54 -3.75 8.91 3.10
CA LEU A 54 -3.49 7.50 2.81
C LEU A 54 -4.50 6.98 1.81
N TRP A 55 -4.42 7.49 0.59
CA TRP A 55 -5.35 7.12 -0.47
C TRP A 55 -4.65 7.17 -1.82
N CYS A 56 -5.22 6.47 -2.79
CA CYS A 56 -4.70 6.50 -4.14
C CYS A 56 -5.86 6.31 -5.12
N TRP A 57 -5.57 6.55 -6.42
CA TRP A 57 -6.56 6.34 -7.46
C TRP A 57 -6.45 4.91 -7.97
N LEU A 58 -7.58 4.25 -8.16
CA LEU A 58 -7.62 2.90 -8.74
C LEU A 58 -8.71 2.84 -9.80
N CYS A 59 -8.44 2.10 -10.88
CA CYS A 59 -9.47 1.84 -11.87
C CYS A 59 -10.42 0.77 -11.34
N VAL A 60 -11.55 0.57 -12.01
CA VAL A 60 -12.53 -0.41 -11.58
C VAL A 60 -11.90 -1.80 -11.48
N HIS A 61 -11.06 -2.17 -12.43
CA HIS A 61 -10.40 -3.47 -12.45
C HIS A 61 -9.60 -3.72 -11.17
N HIS A 62 -8.83 -2.73 -10.73
CA HIS A 62 -7.99 -2.89 -9.54
C HIS A 62 -8.69 -2.54 -8.24
N HIS A 63 -9.84 -1.88 -8.30
CA HIS A 63 -10.57 -1.50 -7.08
C HIS A 63 -11.55 -2.57 -6.65
N THR A 64 -12.47 -2.98 -7.52
CA THR A 64 -13.52 -3.93 -7.18
C THR A 64 -13.81 -4.96 -8.26
N GLY A 65 -13.38 -4.74 -9.48
CA GLY A 65 -13.92 -5.42 -10.65
C GLY A 65 -13.26 -6.71 -11.09
N SER A 66 -12.26 -7.20 -10.38
CA SER A 66 -11.59 -8.42 -10.81
C SER A 66 -10.97 -9.13 -9.62
N SER A 67 -10.39 -10.30 -9.87
CA SER A 67 -9.69 -11.04 -8.82
C SER A 67 -8.41 -10.32 -8.38
N GLU A 68 -7.95 -9.34 -9.14
CA GLU A 68 -6.77 -8.55 -8.78
C GLU A 68 -7.14 -7.29 -8.01
N ALA A 69 -8.44 -7.02 -7.85
CA ALA A 69 -8.91 -5.83 -7.15
C ALA A 69 -8.53 -5.91 -5.67
N VAL A 70 -8.18 -4.76 -5.09
CA VAL A 70 -7.76 -4.70 -3.69
C VAL A 70 -8.81 -5.25 -2.72
N HIS A 71 -10.08 -5.14 -3.06
CA HIS A 71 -11.14 -5.66 -2.21
C HIS A 71 -11.30 -7.18 -2.31
N ARG A 72 -10.57 -7.82 -3.22
CA ARG A 72 -10.63 -9.27 -3.41
C ARG A 72 -9.26 -9.92 -3.38
N ASN A 73 -8.20 -9.16 -3.45
CA ASN A 73 -6.83 -9.66 -3.53
C ASN A 73 -6.05 -9.15 -2.33
N ARG A 74 -5.78 -10.04 -1.41
CA ARG A 74 -5.11 -9.67 -0.17
C ARG A 74 -3.68 -9.15 -0.41
N GLU A 75 -2.98 -9.71 -1.39
CA GLU A 75 -1.63 -9.26 -1.70
C GLU A 75 -1.61 -7.81 -2.15
N ASN A 76 -2.52 -7.45 -3.05
CA ASN A 76 -2.58 -6.08 -3.54
C ASN A 76 -3.04 -5.12 -2.44
N ASP A 77 -3.97 -5.55 -1.61
CA ASP A 77 -4.41 -4.75 -0.48
C ASP A 77 -3.26 -4.49 0.50
N LEU A 78 -2.51 -5.54 0.85
CA LEU A 78 -1.38 -5.41 1.77
C LEU A 78 -0.24 -4.61 1.15
N TYR A 79 -0.03 -4.74 -0.15
CA TYR A 79 0.97 -3.95 -0.86
C TYR A 79 0.72 -2.45 -0.67
N LEU A 80 -0.54 -2.03 -0.86
CA LEU A 80 -0.88 -0.62 -0.67
C LEU A 80 -0.77 -0.20 0.80
N LYS A 81 -1.20 -1.06 1.71
CA LYS A 81 -1.12 -0.74 3.14
C LYS A 81 0.31 -0.60 3.62
N ARG A 82 1.20 -1.43 3.10
CA ARG A 82 2.63 -1.32 3.41
C ARG A 82 3.19 0.00 2.90
N LEU A 83 2.86 0.36 1.67
CA LEU A 83 3.33 1.63 1.11
C LEU A 83 2.77 2.82 1.89
N ALA A 84 1.52 2.72 2.33
CA ALA A 84 0.91 3.79 3.11
C ALA A 84 1.64 3.97 4.44
N GLN A 85 1.95 2.87 5.11
CA GLN A 85 2.68 2.94 6.37
C GLN A 85 4.08 3.49 6.17
N GLU A 86 4.79 3.04 5.11
CA GLU A 86 6.11 3.56 4.81
C GLU A 86 6.09 5.05 4.55
N ALA A 87 5.10 5.52 3.78
CA ALA A 87 4.99 6.93 3.49
C ALA A 87 4.71 7.75 4.75
N PHE A 88 3.84 7.24 5.61
CA PHE A 88 3.52 7.90 6.88
C PHE A 88 4.77 7.97 7.77
N GLU A 89 5.49 6.86 7.88
CA GLU A 89 6.64 6.78 8.77
C GLU A 89 7.85 7.52 8.23
N SER A 90 7.79 8.00 6.99
CA SER A 90 8.86 8.86 6.47
C SER A 90 8.85 10.23 7.14
N LYS A 91 7.71 10.63 7.72
CA LYS A 91 7.57 11.94 8.36
C LYS A 91 7.07 11.86 9.80
N HIS A 92 6.63 10.69 10.23
CA HIS A 92 6.12 10.47 11.58
C HIS A 92 6.77 9.22 12.13
N SER A 93 6.66 9.00 13.43
CA SER A 93 7.30 7.83 14.02
C SER A 93 6.44 6.58 13.85
N HIS A 94 7.09 5.44 13.97
CA HIS A 94 6.39 4.16 14.00
C HIS A 94 5.41 4.10 15.18
N ALA A 95 5.80 4.67 16.31
CA ALA A 95 4.93 4.70 17.48
C ALA A 95 3.64 5.47 17.19
N GLU A 96 3.74 6.58 16.45
CA GLU A 96 2.56 7.34 16.07
C GLU A 96 1.65 6.51 15.16
N TRP A 97 2.23 5.78 14.21
CA TRP A 97 1.45 4.92 13.33
C TRP A 97 0.69 3.88 14.14
N MET A 98 1.38 3.20 15.06
CA MET A 98 0.76 2.17 15.86
C MET A 98 -0.33 2.73 16.78
N GLN A 99 -0.11 3.93 17.32
CA GLN A 99 -1.10 4.56 18.18
C GLN A 99 -2.39 4.89 17.42
N ILE A 100 -2.27 5.29 16.16
CA ILE A 100 -3.41 5.70 15.35
C ILE A 100 -4.09 4.51 14.68
N PHE A 101 -3.33 3.62 14.07
CA PHE A 101 -3.86 2.57 13.21
C PHE A 101 -3.85 1.19 13.84
N GLU A 102 -3.05 0.96 14.88
CA GLU A 102 -3.04 -0.27 15.67
C GLU A 102 -2.68 -1.54 14.89
N ARG A 103 -2.11 -1.39 13.70
CA ARG A 103 -1.70 -2.51 12.85
C ARG A 103 -0.37 -2.22 12.20
N ASN A 104 0.53 -3.18 12.26
CA ASN A 104 1.85 -3.01 11.67
C ASN A 104 1.98 -3.86 10.40
N TYR A 105 1.82 -3.22 9.25
CA TYR A 105 1.88 -3.91 7.96
C TYR A 105 3.32 -4.21 7.54
N LEU A 106 4.27 -3.44 8.04
CA LEU A 106 5.68 -3.70 7.77
C LEU A 106 6.17 -4.93 8.50
N ASP A 107 5.71 -5.12 9.73
CA ASP A 107 6.07 -6.28 10.52
C ASP A 107 5.52 -7.56 9.90
N TYR A 108 4.31 -7.47 9.33
CA TYR A 108 3.72 -8.61 8.65
C TYR A 108 4.62 -9.09 7.51
N GLU A 109 5.13 -8.16 6.73
CA GLU A 109 6.02 -8.51 5.63
C GLU A 109 7.33 -9.09 6.13
N LYS A 110 7.90 -8.52 7.17
CA LYS A 110 9.12 -9.03 7.76
C LYS A 110 8.95 -10.47 8.24
N LYS A 111 7.83 -10.76 8.87
CA LYS A 111 7.54 -12.11 9.31
C LYS A 111 7.49 -13.08 8.15
N THR A 112 6.85 -12.67 7.06
CA THR A 112 6.75 -13.50 5.89
C THR A 112 8.13 -13.80 5.31
N GLN A 113 8.99 -12.80 5.25
CA GLN A 113 10.33 -12.97 4.73
C GLN A 113 11.16 -13.86 5.65
N ASN A 114 11.02 -13.68 6.95
CA ASN A 114 11.81 -14.40 7.92
C ASN A 114 11.32 -15.83 8.15
N SER A 115 10.17 -16.16 7.68
CA SER A 115 9.67 -17.53 7.83
C SER A 115 10.39 -18.48 6.91
N VAL A 116 11.14 -17.96 5.98
CA VAL A 116 11.99 -18.78 5.15
C VAL A 116 13.23 -18.96 5.96
N PRO A 117 13.59 -20.14 6.32
CA PRO A 117 14.43 -20.59 7.34
C PRO A 117 15.37 -19.67 7.88
N LYS A 118 15.48 -19.70 8.94
CA LYS A 118 16.29 -18.88 9.61
C LYS A 118 17.54 -19.45 10.01
N SER A 119 17.85 -19.76 9.88
CA SER A 119 18.71 -19.68 10.28
C SER A 119 19.45 -18.95 10.49
N GLN A 120 19.04 -19.02 10.68
CA GLN A 120 19.22 -17.93 10.78
C GLN A 120 19.29 -17.06 10.92
N GLU A 121 19.29 -17.33 11.20
CA GLU A 121 19.13 -16.17 11.27
C GLU A 121 19.65 -15.78 11.29
N VAL A 122 20.18 -16.67 11.35
CA VAL A 122 20.45 -15.78 11.17
C VAL A 122 20.75 -15.45 10.81
N GLY A 123 21.25 -16.22 10.90
CA GLY A 123 21.21 -15.44 10.51
C GLY A 123 21.43 -15.30 10.11
N PHE A 124 21.66 -16.00 9.80
CA PHE A 124 21.57 -15.69 9.19
C PHE A 124 21.73 -15.45 8.94
N TRP A 125 22.26 -16.04 9.32
CA TRP A 125 22.12 -15.66 8.84
C TRP A 125 22.36 -15.45 8.71
N LEU A 126 22.55 -15.61 9.18
CA LEU A 126 22.34 -15.24 8.88
C LEU A 126 22.49 -14.89 8.67
N ILE A 127 22.91 -15.23 8.95
CA ILE A 127 22.67 -14.64 8.62
C ILE A 127 22.65 -14.26 8.55
N GLU A 128 22.79 -14.44 8.69
CA GLU A 128 22.43 -13.76 8.48
C GLU A 128 22.22 -13.42 8.36
#